data_a928d6e2af9e753c287f7a5cb280c09a
#
_entry.id   a928d6e2af9e753c287f7a5cb280c09a
#
_cell.length_a   1.000
_cell.length_b   1.000
_cell.length_c   1.000
_cell.angle_alpha   90.00
_cell.angle_beta   90.00
_cell.angle_gamma   90.00
#
_symmetry.space_group_name_H-M   'P 1'
#
loop_
_entity.id
_entity.type
_entity.pdbx_description
1 polymer ?
#
loop_
_entity_poly.entity_id
_entity_poly.type
_entity_poly.pdbx_seq_one_letter_code
_entity_poly.pdbx_strand_id
1 'polypeptide(L)'
;FDTFFQSDTECELVVTNCQTGDAEYMTEKHDRKRLMDIGRASSSIPVVSPMVEIDGVPYLDGGIADSIPLIHAMEKGYRKNVVILTRNMGYRKKKPGKSTPLYVAAFRHYPEFLNTLYNRYRSYNRTLELLEKWEREGHIFVIRPEIPTVGRAEANKEKLMAFYQHGYDVMKDHYEELQAYLSR
;
A
#
# COMPACT_ATOMS: atom_id res chain seq x y z
N PHE A 1 -5.14 9.74 19.25
CA PHE A 1 -3.69 9.93 19.05
C PHE A 1 -2.88 9.41 20.25
N ASP A 2 -3.29 9.67 21.49
CA ASP A 2 -2.53 9.29 22.67
C ASP A 2 -2.27 7.77 22.70
N THR A 3 -3.29 6.97 22.45
CA THR A 3 -3.17 5.51 22.32
C THR A 3 -2.17 5.08 21.26
N PHE A 4 -2.15 5.78 20.11
CA PHE A 4 -1.19 5.51 19.01
C PHE A 4 0.25 5.83 19.43
N PHE A 5 0.47 7.00 20.03
CA PHE A 5 1.79 7.44 20.45
C PHE A 5 2.37 6.63 21.62
N GLN A 6 1.49 6.07 22.47
CA GLN A 6 1.88 5.23 23.61
C GLN A 6 2.04 3.74 23.24
N SER A 7 1.64 3.35 22.02
CA SER A 7 1.78 1.97 21.56
C SER A 7 3.23 1.60 21.27
N ASP A 8 3.67 0.43 21.72
CA ASP A 8 4.97 -0.16 21.37
C ASP A 8 5.00 -0.68 19.92
N THR A 9 3.83 -0.77 19.27
CA THR A 9 3.73 -1.21 17.88
C THR A 9 4.34 -0.16 16.95
N GLU A 10 5.30 -0.57 16.14
CA GLU A 10 5.83 0.27 15.06
C GLU A 10 4.80 0.39 13.95
N CYS A 11 4.57 1.61 13.49
CA CYS A 11 3.70 1.90 12.35
C CYS A 11 4.49 2.67 11.30
N GLU A 12 4.71 2.05 10.15
CA GLU A 12 5.34 2.67 8.99
C GLU A 12 4.30 3.03 7.94
N LEU A 13 4.40 4.24 7.44
CA LEU A 13 3.59 4.74 6.33
C LEU A 13 4.48 4.89 5.10
N VAL A 14 4.14 4.21 4.03
CA VAL A 14 4.90 4.31 2.78
C VAL A 14 4.49 5.57 2.03
N VAL A 15 5.48 6.33 1.59
CA VAL A 15 5.32 7.50 0.73
C VAL A 15 6.26 7.38 -0.48
N THR A 16 5.92 8.05 -1.58
CA THR A 16 6.82 8.14 -2.75
C THR A 16 7.45 9.52 -2.77
N ASN A 17 8.77 9.58 -2.68
CA ASN A 17 9.53 10.81 -2.85
C ASN A 17 9.43 11.28 -4.31
N CYS A 18 8.90 12.49 -4.54
CA CYS A 18 8.71 12.99 -5.90
C CYS A 18 10.03 13.36 -6.58
N GLN A 19 11.09 13.67 -5.85
CA GLN A 19 12.39 14.03 -6.42
C GLN A 19 13.16 12.81 -6.91
N THR A 20 13.16 11.72 -6.12
CA THR A 20 13.94 10.51 -6.42
C THR A 20 13.12 9.40 -7.07
N GLY A 21 11.79 9.44 -6.92
CA GLY A 21 10.88 8.36 -7.34
C GLY A 21 10.89 7.13 -6.44
N ASP A 22 11.66 7.14 -5.35
CA ASP A 22 11.81 6.01 -4.44
C ASP A 22 10.69 5.95 -3.39
N ALA A 23 10.48 4.75 -2.85
CA ALA A 23 9.66 4.56 -1.66
C ALA A 23 10.44 4.97 -0.41
N GLU A 24 9.78 5.72 0.48
CA GLU A 24 10.27 5.98 1.82
C GLU A 24 9.26 5.46 2.84
N TYR A 25 9.79 4.90 3.94
CA TYR A 25 9.00 4.27 5.00
C TYR A 25 9.11 5.12 6.24
N MET A 26 8.08 5.92 6.49
CA MET A 26 8.10 6.94 7.52
C MET A 26 7.39 6.49 8.79
N THR A 27 8.03 6.73 9.92
CA THR A 27 7.46 6.57 11.26
C THR A 27 7.33 7.92 11.93
N GLU A 28 6.33 8.08 12.80
CA GLU A 28 6.18 9.26 13.65
C GLU A 28 5.52 8.88 14.98
N LYS A 29 6.13 9.22 16.08
CA LYS A 29 5.69 8.87 17.45
C LYS A 29 5.48 10.07 18.37
N HIS A 30 5.79 11.28 17.92
CA HIS A 30 5.85 12.46 18.79
C HIS A 30 5.07 13.67 18.24
N ASP A 31 5.11 13.89 16.92
CA ASP A 31 4.48 15.04 16.30
C ASP A 31 3.19 14.63 15.56
N ARG A 32 2.05 15.02 16.14
CA ARG A 32 0.72 14.76 15.56
C ARG A 32 0.56 15.37 14.18
N LYS A 33 1.07 16.61 13.98
CA LYS A 33 0.94 17.29 12.69
C LYS A 33 1.74 16.55 11.62
N ARG A 34 2.99 16.19 11.94
CA ARG A 34 3.87 15.44 11.04
C ARG A 34 3.26 14.07 10.69
N LEU A 35 2.72 13.34 11.67
CA LEU A 35 2.01 12.08 11.43
C LEU A 35 0.84 12.25 10.45
N MET A 36 0.05 13.32 10.61
CA MET A 36 -1.05 13.61 9.71
C MET A 36 -0.57 14.00 8.31
N ASP A 37 0.53 14.73 8.19
CA ASP A 37 1.13 15.08 6.90
C ASP A 37 1.67 13.83 6.19
N ILE A 38 2.32 12.90 6.91
CA ILE A 38 2.76 11.60 6.37
C ILE A 38 1.57 10.78 5.90
N GLY A 39 0.51 10.66 6.71
CA GLY A 39 -0.72 9.93 6.34
C GLY A 39 -1.41 10.53 5.11
N ARG A 40 -1.43 11.87 5.01
CA ARG A 40 -1.96 12.57 3.85
C ARG A 40 -1.10 12.32 2.61
N ALA A 41 0.23 12.37 2.72
CA ALA A 41 1.15 12.06 1.63
C ALA A 41 0.95 10.63 1.13
N SER A 42 0.93 9.66 2.06
CA SER A 42 0.73 8.22 1.76
C SER A 42 -0.57 7.91 1.02
N SER A 43 -1.57 8.78 1.11
CA SER A 43 -2.87 8.64 0.43
C SER A 43 -3.09 9.63 -0.72
N SER A 44 -2.10 10.48 -1.04
CA SER A 44 -2.22 11.52 -2.09
C SER A 44 -2.06 10.94 -3.48
N ILE A 45 -3.18 10.78 -4.19
CA ILE A 45 -3.22 10.23 -5.55
C ILE A 45 -2.73 11.29 -6.55
N PRO A 46 -1.76 10.96 -7.45
CA PRO A 46 -1.25 11.88 -8.45
C PRO A 46 -2.35 12.54 -9.28
N VAL A 47 -2.25 13.84 -9.50
CA VAL A 47 -3.20 14.70 -10.24
C VAL A 47 -4.51 14.96 -9.49
N VAL A 48 -4.99 14.02 -8.69
CA VAL A 48 -6.24 14.17 -7.91
C VAL A 48 -6.00 14.93 -6.61
N SER A 49 -4.87 14.67 -5.97
CA SER A 49 -4.46 15.31 -4.71
C SER A 49 -3.18 16.13 -4.93
N PRO A 50 -2.97 17.21 -4.18
CA PRO A 50 -1.70 17.93 -4.20
C PRO A 50 -0.57 17.06 -3.61
N MET A 51 0.67 17.35 -4.02
CA MET A 51 1.85 16.86 -3.31
C MET A 51 1.85 17.40 -1.89
N VAL A 52 2.31 16.59 -0.95
CA VAL A 52 2.47 16.97 0.45
C VAL A 52 3.95 17.19 0.71
N GLU A 53 4.30 18.38 1.16
CA GLU A 53 5.67 18.69 1.55
C GLU A 53 5.92 18.27 2.99
N ILE A 54 6.96 17.48 3.21
CA ILE A 54 7.43 17.04 4.52
C ILE A 54 8.94 17.33 4.55
N ASP A 55 9.38 18.15 5.49
CA ASP A 55 10.78 18.56 5.65
C ASP A 55 11.42 19.13 4.35
N GLY A 56 10.63 19.88 3.55
CA GLY A 56 11.08 20.48 2.30
C GLY A 56 11.13 19.54 1.10
N VAL A 57 10.66 18.29 1.25
CA VAL A 57 10.58 17.29 0.18
C VAL A 57 9.13 17.02 -0.20
N PRO A 58 8.75 17.03 -1.50
CA PRO A 58 7.40 16.71 -1.95
C PRO A 58 7.18 15.20 -2.04
N TYR A 59 6.05 14.73 -1.48
CA TYR A 59 5.65 13.33 -1.46
C TYR A 59 4.26 13.12 -2.04
N LEU A 60 4.03 11.91 -2.53
CA LEU A 60 2.75 11.37 -3.00
C LEU A 60 2.54 9.94 -2.49
N ASP A 61 1.39 9.33 -2.86
CA ASP A 61 0.94 7.98 -2.49
C ASP A 61 2.08 6.94 -2.58
N GLY A 62 2.40 6.32 -1.47
CA GLY A 62 3.47 5.31 -1.38
C GLY A 62 3.25 4.11 -2.28
N GLY A 63 1.99 3.76 -2.56
CA GLY A 63 1.67 2.69 -3.48
C GLY A 63 2.06 2.96 -4.94
N ILE A 64 2.73 4.08 -5.25
CA ILE A 64 3.35 4.34 -6.56
C ILE A 64 4.69 3.61 -6.64
N ALA A 65 5.55 3.80 -5.66
CA ALA A 65 6.87 3.16 -5.60
C ALA A 65 6.78 1.75 -4.99
N ASP A 66 6.15 1.59 -3.82
CA ASP A 66 5.92 0.29 -3.18
C ASP A 66 4.47 0.14 -2.71
N SER A 67 3.69 -0.63 -3.47
CA SER A 67 2.27 -0.85 -3.16
C SER A 67 2.03 -1.95 -2.11
N ILE A 68 3.01 -2.84 -1.88
CA ILE A 68 2.94 -3.96 -0.95
C ILE A 68 4.33 -4.11 -0.32
N PRO A 69 4.60 -3.46 0.82
CA PRO A 69 5.95 -3.32 1.39
C PRO A 69 6.45 -4.61 2.07
N LEU A 70 6.19 -5.77 1.47
CA LEU A 70 6.56 -7.07 2.01
C LEU A 70 8.08 -7.28 2.00
N ILE A 71 8.75 -6.87 0.92
CA ILE A 71 10.21 -7.01 0.82
C ILE A 71 10.89 -6.16 1.90
N HIS A 72 10.44 -4.91 2.07
CA HIS A 72 10.93 -4.03 3.12
C HIS A 72 10.77 -4.64 4.53
N ALA A 73 9.60 -5.19 4.84
CA ALA A 73 9.36 -5.84 6.12
C ALA A 73 10.34 -7.02 6.35
N MET A 74 10.61 -7.82 5.31
CA MET A 74 11.56 -8.93 5.41
C MET A 74 13.01 -8.46 5.56
N GLU A 75 13.41 -7.39 4.87
CA GLU A 75 14.74 -6.78 5.00
C GLU A 75 14.97 -6.19 6.40
N LYS A 76 13.90 -5.68 7.05
CA LYS A 76 13.93 -5.29 8.48
C LYS A 76 14.03 -6.48 9.44
N GLY A 77 13.99 -7.72 8.94
CA GLY A 77 14.12 -8.94 9.74
C GLY A 77 12.81 -9.53 10.25
N TYR A 78 11.65 -9.00 9.84
CA TYR A 78 10.35 -9.60 10.16
C TYR A 78 10.16 -10.90 9.38
N ARG A 79 10.21 -12.04 10.08
CA ARG A 79 10.12 -13.36 9.46
C ARG A 79 8.70 -13.88 9.32
N LYS A 80 7.77 -13.39 10.15
CA LYS A 80 6.35 -13.71 10.08
C LYS A 80 5.60 -12.50 9.54
N ASN A 81 5.08 -12.63 8.33
CA ASN A 81 4.40 -11.54 7.64
C ASN A 81 2.96 -11.93 7.32
N VAL A 82 2.02 -11.13 7.78
CA VAL A 82 0.61 -11.23 7.41
C VAL A 82 0.32 -10.14 6.40
N VAL A 83 -0.08 -10.52 5.19
CA VAL A 83 -0.34 -9.59 4.09
C VAL A 83 -1.83 -9.52 3.80
N ILE A 84 -2.42 -8.33 3.94
CA ILE A 84 -3.82 -8.08 3.62
C ILE A 84 -3.89 -7.37 2.27
N LEU A 85 -4.42 -8.05 1.26
CA LEU A 85 -4.57 -7.53 -0.09
C LEU A 85 -5.98 -6.98 -0.31
N THR A 86 -6.09 -5.96 -1.16
CA THR A 86 -7.36 -5.35 -1.58
C THR A 86 -7.80 -5.82 -2.98
N ARG A 87 -7.13 -6.83 -3.54
CA ARG A 87 -7.42 -7.40 -4.85
C ARG A 87 -7.50 -8.92 -4.78
N ASN A 88 -8.38 -9.48 -5.62
CA ASN A 88 -8.56 -10.92 -5.73
C ASN A 88 -7.30 -11.64 -6.23
N MET A 89 -7.26 -12.95 -6.00
CA MET A 89 -6.27 -13.85 -6.60
C MET A 89 -6.18 -13.64 -8.12
N GLY A 90 -4.97 -13.68 -8.66
CA GLY A 90 -4.72 -13.54 -10.09
C GLY A 90 -4.83 -12.11 -10.64
N TYR A 91 -5.15 -11.10 -9.81
CA TYR A 91 -5.13 -9.71 -10.28
C TYR A 91 -3.73 -9.32 -10.76
N ARG A 92 -3.68 -8.62 -11.89
CA ARG A 92 -2.45 -7.99 -12.40
C ARG A 92 -2.73 -6.56 -12.82
N LYS A 93 -1.87 -5.66 -12.41
CA LYS A 93 -1.95 -4.24 -12.80
C LYS A 93 -1.58 -4.08 -14.27
N LYS A 94 -2.39 -3.33 -15.00
CA LYS A 94 -2.15 -3.05 -16.41
C LYS A 94 -1.19 -1.87 -16.60
N LYS A 95 -0.48 -1.87 -17.73
CA LYS A 95 0.35 -0.73 -18.15
C LYS A 95 -0.49 0.56 -18.21
N PRO A 96 0.05 1.73 -17.79
CA PRO A 96 -0.62 3.01 -17.95
C PRO A 96 -1.05 3.27 -19.39
N GLY A 97 -2.25 3.81 -19.56
CA GLY A 97 -2.83 4.07 -20.88
C GLY A 97 -2.94 5.55 -21.19
N LYS A 98 -4.15 5.98 -21.61
CA LYS A 98 -4.45 7.34 -22.13
C LYS A 98 -4.18 8.50 -21.16
N SER A 99 -4.04 8.27 -19.86
CA SER A 99 -3.70 9.31 -18.85
C SER A 99 -2.24 9.76 -18.87
N THR A 100 -1.40 9.09 -19.63
CA THR A 100 0.04 9.37 -19.75
C THR A 100 0.38 10.85 -20.00
N PRO A 101 -0.20 11.57 -20.98
CA PRO A 101 0.14 12.97 -21.23
C PRO A 101 -0.17 13.90 -20.04
N LEU A 102 -1.24 13.61 -19.30
CA LEU A 102 -1.61 14.39 -18.12
C LEU A 102 -0.56 14.26 -17.01
N TYR A 103 -0.08 13.06 -16.75
CA TYR A 103 0.99 12.84 -15.77
C TYR A 103 2.30 13.52 -16.19
N VAL A 104 2.67 13.43 -17.48
CA VAL A 104 3.87 14.13 -18.01
C VAL A 104 3.76 15.64 -17.80
N ALA A 105 2.61 16.24 -18.12
CA ALA A 105 2.40 17.68 -17.95
C ALA A 105 2.46 18.08 -16.45
N ALA A 106 1.82 17.32 -15.58
CA ALA A 106 1.73 17.62 -14.15
C ALA A 106 3.08 17.43 -13.41
N PHE A 107 3.87 16.44 -13.81
CA PHE A 107 5.11 16.05 -13.11
C PHE A 107 6.37 16.20 -13.96
N ARG A 108 6.37 17.10 -14.93
CA ARG A 108 7.52 17.34 -15.84
C ARG A 108 8.82 17.70 -15.12
N HIS A 109 8.72 18.26 -13.92
CA HIS A 109 9.86 18.64 -13.09
C HIS A 109 10.35 17.50 -12.17
N TYR A 110 9.68 16.34 -12.22
CA TYR A 110 9.95 15.16 -11.41
C TYR A 110 10.12 13.91 -12.30
N PRO A 111 11.19 13.84 -13.12
CA PRO A 111 11.37 12.76 -14.10
C PRO A 111 11.48 11.38 -13.46
N GLU A 112 12.14 11.26 -12.31
CA GLU A 112 12.29 9.99 -11.59
C GLU A 112 10.93 9.50 -11.04
N PHE A 113 10.11 10.39 -10.50
CA PHE A 113 8.75 10.08 -10.12
C PHE A 113 7.93 9.57 -11.32
N LEU A 114 8.02 10.23 -12.47
CA LEU A 114 7.35 9.78 -13.70
C LEU A 114 7.80 8.37 -14.10
N ASN A 115 9.11 8.11 -14.05
CA ASN A 115 9.66 6.79 -14.34
C ASN A 115 9.06 5.71 -13.42
N THR A 116 9.03 5.96 -12.10
CA THR A 116 8.42 5.07 -11.10
C THR A 116 6.93 4.86 -11.38
N LEU A 117 6.19 5.94 -11.62
CA LEU A 117 4.75 5.88 -11.93
C LEU A 117 4.47 5.02 -13.18
N TYR A 118 5.28 5.14 -14.23
CA TYR A 118 5.16 4.34 -15.45
C TYR A 118 5.49 2.87 -15.24
N ASN A 119 6.48 2.57 -14.41
CA ASN A 119 6.94 1.22 -14.15
C ASN A 119 6.18 0.55 -12.99
N ARG A 120 5.30 1.27 -12.29
CA ARG A 120 4.49 0.78 -11.16
C ARG A 120 3.82 -0.57 -11.43
N TYR A 121 3.28 -0.78 -12.64
CA TYR A 121 2.61 -2.03 -12.97
C TYR A 121 3.57 -3.23 -12.98
N ARG A 122 4.84 -3.01 -13.39
CA ARG A 122 5.87 -4.05 -13.40
C ARG A 122 6.28 -4.41 -11.98
N SER A 123 6.64 -3.40 -11.17
CA SER A 123 7.03 -3.60 -9.77
C SER A 123 5.93 -4.29 -9.00
N TYR A 124 4.69 -3.79 -9.09
CA TYR A 124 3.51 -4.38 -8.45
C TYR A 124 3.31 -5.86 -8.82
N ASN A 125 3.34 -6.18 -10.11
CA ASN A 125 3.10 -7.54 -10.58
C ASN A 125 4.24 -8.48 -10.16
N ARG A 126 5.48 -8.01 -10.17
CA ARG A 126 6.63 -8.77 -9.68
C ARG A 126 6.51 -9.06 -8.16
N THR A 127 6.08 -8.08 -7.38
CA THR A 127 5.83 -8.29 -5.94
C THR A 127 4.72 -9.32 -5.73
N LEU A 128 3.63 -9.28 -6.53
CA LEU A 128 2.57 -10.29 -6.45
C LEU A 128 3.06 -11.70 -6.81
N GLU A 129 3.90 -11.86 -7.82
CA GLU A 129 4.47 -13.17 -8.20
C GLU A 129 5.31 -13.74 -7.06
N LEU A 130 6.12 -12.90 -6.43
CA LEU A 130 6.93 -13.29 -5.27
C LEU A 130 6.06 -13.64 -4.07
N LEU A 131 5.04 -12.83 -3.80
CA LEU A 131 4.07 -13.04 -2.73
C LEU A 131 3.32 -14.36 -2.92
N GLU A 132 2.79 -14.63 -4.12
CA GLU A 132 2.09 -15.88 -4.43
C GLU A 132 3.02 -17.12 -4.30
N LYS A 133 4.29 -16.96 -4.59
CA LYS A 133 5.29 -18.02 -4.36
C LYS A 133 5.47 -18.29 -2.87
N TRP A 134 5.74 -17.26 -2.08
CA TRP A 134 5.97 -17.39 -0.63
C TRP A 134 4.74 -17.84 0.15
N GLU A 135 3.55 -17.46 -0.30
CA GLU A 135 2.29 -17.96 0.23
C GLU A 135 2.18 -19.49 0.05
N ARG A 136 2.40 -19.99 -1.18
CA ARG A 136 2.40 -21.45 -1.45
C ARG A 136 3.47 -22.22 -0.66
N GLU A 137 4.59 -21.58 -0.36
CA GLU A 137 5.68 -22.15 0.43
C GLU A 137 5.44 -22.03 1.95
N GLY A 138 4.36 -21.37 2.37
CA GLY A 138 4.00 -21.16 3.78
C GLY A 138 4.89 -20.17 4.52
N HIS A 139 5.66 -19.33 3.82
CA HIS A 139 6.52 -18.31 4.40
C HIS A 139 5.77 -17.08 4.86
N ILE A 140 4.64 -16.80 4.26
CA ILE A 140 3.76 -15.67 4.59
C ILE A 140 2.31 -16.13 4.70
N PHE A 141 1.50 -15.38 5.43
CA PHE A 141 0.06 -15.56 5.51
C PHE A 141 -0.63 -14.45 4.72
N VAL A 142 -1.58 -14.79 3.83
CA VAL A 142 -2.22 -13.81 2.95
C VAL A 142 -3.72 -13.86 3.10
N ILE A 143 -4.31 -12.68 3.33
CA ILE A 143 -5.76 -12.47 3.30
C ILE A 143 -6.09 -11.60 2.08
N ARG A 144 -7.10 -11.99 1.31
CA ARG A 144 -7.55 -11.28 0.11
C ARG A 144 -9.04 -11.41 -0.13
N PRO A 145 -9.66 -10.48 -0.87
CA PRO A 145 -11.06 -10.60 -1.24
C PRO A 145 -11.32 -11.81 -2.14
N GLU A 146 -12.46 -12.46 -1.92
CA GLU A 146 -12.98 -13.57 -2.72
C GLU A 146 -14.19 -13.17 -3.58
N ILE A 147 -14.81 -12.03 -3.26
CA ILE A 147 -15.89 -11.42 -4.03
C ILE A 147 -15.37 -10.28 -4.93
N PRO A 148 -16.14 -9.80 -5.92
CA PRO A 148 -15.75 -8.64 -6.72
C PRO A 148 -15.40 -7.42 -5.87
N THR A 149 -14.24 -6.82 -6.13
CA THR A 149 -13.75 -5.67 -5.34
C THR A 149 -14.48 -4.39 -5.72
N VAL A 150 -14.66 -3.49 -4.75
CA VAL A 150 -15.21 -2.17 -4.99
C VAL A 150 -14.21 -1.25 -5.70
N GLY A 151 -14.72 -0.32 -6.50
CA GLY A 151 -13.90 0.71 -7.16
C GLY A 151 -13.44 1.80 -6.20
N ARG A 152 -12.41 2.59 -6.60
CA ARG A 152 -11.90 3.72 -5.78
C ARG A 152 -12.92 4.83 -5.55
N ALA A 153 -13.85 5.01 -6.47
CA ALA A 153 -14.91 6.01 -6.42
C ALA A 153 -16.29 5.37 -6.17
N GLU A 154 -16.34 4.17 -5.56
CA GLU A 154 -17.60 3.54 -5.24
C GLU A 154 -18.32 4.35 -4.15
N ALA A 155 -19.55 4.75 -4.44
CA ALA A 155 -20.39 5.53 -3.54
C ALA A 155 -21.64 4.77 -3.06
N ASN A 156 -21.86 3.57 -3.60
CA ASN A 156 -22.98 2.75 -3.18
C ASN A 156 -22.72 2.14 -1.80
N LYS A 157 -23.47 2.61 -0.79
CA LYS A 157 -23.32 2.21 0.60
C LYS A 157 -23.51 0.71 0.80
N GLU A 158 -24.46 0.09 0.13
CA GLU A 158 -24.73 -1.35 0.27
C GLU A 158 -23.55 -2.18 -0.22
N LYS A 159 -22.97 -1.82 -1.38
CA LYS A 159 -21.77 -2.49 -1.89
C LYS A 159 -20.57 -2.31 -0.97
N LEU A 160 -20.38 -1.11 -0.43
CA LEU A 160 -19.30 -0.84 0.53
C LEU A 160 -19.48 -1.66 1.81
N MET A 161 -20.70 -1.71 2.35
CA MET A 161 -21.00 -2.51 3.54
C MET A 161 -20.87 -4.01 3.30
N ALA A 162 -21.33 -4.50 2.13
CA ALA A 162 -21.15 -5.90 1.75
C ALA A 162 -19.66 -6.27 1.63
N PHE A 163 -18.84 -5.38 1.06
CA PHE A 163 -17.39 -5.60 0.94
C PHE A 163 -16.69 -5.54 2.30
N TYR A 164 -17.12 -4.65 3.20
CA TYR A 164 -16.64 -4.59 4.58
C TYR A 164 -16.96 -5.88 5.33
N GLN A 165 -18.23 -6.33 5.28
CA GLN A 165 -18.66 -7.55 5.95
C GLN A 165 -17.91 -8.77 5.43
N HIS A 166 -17.72 -8.86 4.10
CA HIS A 166 -16.92 -9.92 3.50
C HIS A 166 -15.49 -9.97 4.06
N GLY A 167 -14.83 -8.81 4.21
CA GLY A 167 -13.48 -8.77 4.77
C GLY A 167 -13.43 -9.28 6.22
N TYR A 168 -14.46 -8.96 7.01
CA TYR A 168 -14.60 -9.46 8.38
C TYR A 168 -14.82 -10.98 8.41
N ASP A 169 -15.71 -11.49 7.56
CA ASP A 169 -16.05 -12.92 7.51
C ASP A 169 -14.85 -13.76 7.05
N VAL A 170 -14.16 -13.34 5.98
CA VAL A 170 -12.93 -14.01 5.49
C VAL A 170 -11.89 -14.09 6.61
N MET A 171 -11.66 -12.99 7.36
CA MET A 171 -10.69 -13.03 8.44
C MET A 171 -11.12 -13.95 9.58
N LYS A 172 -12.42 -13.97 9.91
CA LYS A 172 -12.98 -14.85 10.93
C LYS A 172 -12.81 -16.33 10.55
N ASP A 173 -13.07 -16.67 9.30
CA ASP A 173 -12.97 -18.04 8.80
C ASP A 173 -11.52 -18.55 8.78
N HIS A 174 -10.55 -17.66 8.54
CA HIS A 174 -9.11 -17.98 8.53
C HIS A 174 -8.40 -17.71 9.88
N TYR A 175 -9.14 -17.41 10.94
CA TYR A 175 -8.53 -17.01 12.21
C TYR A 175 -7.69 -18.11 12.86
N GLU A 176 -8.14 -19.35 12.84
CA GLU A 176 -7.41 -20.49 13.39
C GLU A 176 -6.12 -20.77 12.59
N GLU A 177 -6.18 -20.66 11.26
CA GLU A 177 -5.02 -20.81 10.38
C GLU A 177 -3.97 -19.71 10.65
N LEU A 178 -4.43 -18.45 10.85
CA LEU A 178 -3.55 -17.35 11.24
C LEU A 178 -2.87 -17.63 12.58
N GLN A 179 -3.61 -18.09 13.60
CA GLN A 179 -3.03 -18.43 14.90
C GLN A 179 -1.99 -19.55 14.77
N ALA A 180 -2.27 -20.58 13.98
CA ALA A 180 -1.33 -21.66 13.70
C ALA A 180 -0.08 -21.15 12.96
N TYR A 181 -0.21 -20.21 12.03
CA TYR A 181 0.91 -19.57 11.34
C TYR A 181 1.78 -18.74 12.31
N LEU A 182 1.16 -17.97 13.18
CA LEU A 182 1.88 -17.11 14.14
C LEU A 182 2.60 -17.90 15.24
N SER A 183 2.12 -19.11 15.56
CA SER A 183 2.70 -19.97 16.62
C SER A 183 3.86 -20.83 16.15
N ARG A 184 4.11 -20.95 14.83
CA ARG A 184 5.28 -21.66 14.27
C ARG A 184 6.56 -20.87 14.56
#